data_e23f81b04adf5e150cd9b6149cb2c83e
#
_entry.id   e23f81b04adf5e150cd9b6149cb2c83e
#
_cell.length_a   1.000
_cell.length_b   1.000
_cell.length_c   1.000
_cell.angle_alpha   90.00
_cell.angle_beta   90.00
_cell.angle_gamma   90.00
#
_symmetry.space_group_name_H-M   'P 1'
#
loop_
_entity.id
_entity.type
_entity.pdbx_description
1 polymer ?
#
loop_
_entity_poly.entity_id
_entity_poly.type
_entity_poly.pdbx_seq_one_letter_code
_entity_poly.pdbx_strand_id
1 'polypeptide(L)' 'MPLAPLTVPADDAVTAAVARLAPEYRGRAGTLTVVSLVRTCREQLSGVPETALPEMVERLARQRLDAVL' A
#
# COMPACT_ATOMS: atom_id res chain seq x y z
N MET A 1 25.55 7.94 -13.71
CA MET A 1 25.10 7.62 -13.65
C MET A 1 24.28 7.46 -13.23
N PRO A 2 23.83 7.30 -13.07
CA PRO A 2 22.97 7.26 -12.73
C PRO A 2 22.44 6.71 -11.98
N LEU A 3 21.94 6.64 -11.64
CA LEU A 3 21.50 6.27 -11.02
C LEU A 3 20.49 5.90 -10.74
N ALA A 4 20.27 5.65 -10.69
CA ALA A 4 19.54 5.10 -10.48
C ALA A 4 18.54 4.97 -9.82
N PRO A 5 17.84 4.85 -9.88
CA PRO A 5 16.82 4.85 -9.37
C PRO A 5 16.43 3.92 -8.66
N LEU A 6 16.42 3.92 -8.08
CA LEU A 6 16.15 3.25 -7.24
C LEU A 6 14.82 3.04 -7.03
N THR A 7 14.01 3.49 -7.67
CA THR A 7 12.74 3.30 -7.47
C THR A 7 12.35 1.96 -7.67
N VAL A 8 11.83 1.32 -6.81
CA VAL A 8 11.46 -0.01 -6.88
C VAL A 8 10.03 -0.08 -7.27
N PRO A 9 9.69 -0.78 -8.31
CA PRO A 9 8.31 -0.85 -8.77
C PRO A 9 7.34 -1.32 -7.70
N ALA A 10 7.80 -2.18 -6.82
CA ALA A 10 6.94 -2.65 -5.73
C ALA A 10 6.52 -1.51 -4.84
N ASP A 11 7.34 -0.50 -4.72
CA ASP A 11 7.03 0.64 -3.89
C ASP A 11 5.95 1.51 -4.51
N ASP A 12 5.77 1.43 -5.82
CA ASP A 12 4.72 2.18 -6.47
C ASP A 12 3.34 1.71 -6.02
N ALA A 13 3.17 0.42 -5.83
CA ALA A 13 1.90 -0.11 -5.35
C ALA A 13 1.62 0.36 -3.94
N VAL A 14 2.65 0.37 -3.09
CA VAL A 14 2.51 0.86 -1.73
C VAL A 14 2.18 2.34 -1.73
N THR A 15 2.93 3.12 -2.50
CA THR A 15 2.73 4.56 -2.56
C THR A 15 1.33 4.90 -3.05
N ALA A 16 0.87 4.22 -4.10
CA ALA A 16 -0.45 4.48 -4.65
C ALA A 16 -1.54 4.13 -3.64
N ALA A 17 -1.40 3.00 -2.94
CA ALA A 17 -2.40 2.61 -1.97
C ALA A 17 -2.44 3.58 -0.80
N VAL A 18 -1.27 4.00 -0.31
CA VAL A 18 -1.22 4.95 0.79
C VAL A 18 -1.85 6.28 0.38
N ALA A 19 -1.56 6.72 -0.84
CA ALA A 19 -2.10 7.99 -1.32
C ALA A 19 -3.63 7.97 -1.35
N ARG A 20 -4.22 6.81 -1.61
CA ARG A 20 -5.68 6.70 -1.64
C ARG A 20 -6.27 6.48 -0.26
N LEU A 21 -5.62 5.66 0.55
CA LEU A 21 -6.20 5.25 1.83
C LEU A 21 -5.98 6.25 2.94
N ALA A 22 -4.84 6.93 2.95
CA ALA A 22 -4.55 7.86 4.03
C ALA A 22 -5.62 8.95 4.17
N PRO A 23 -6.05 9.62 3.07
CA PRO A 23 -7.12 10.60 3.21
C PRO A 23 -8.46 9.95 3.58
N GLU A 24 -8.71 8.75 3.06
CA GLU A 24 -9.97 8.07 3.31
C GLU A 24 -10.14 7.73 4.78
N TYR A 25 -9.05 7.40 5.46
CA TYR A 25 -9.10 7.01 6.86
C TYR A 25 -8.62 8.11 7.81
N ARG A 26 -8.49 9.33 7.31
CA ARG A 26 -8.06 10.44 8.13
C ARG A 26 -9.01 10.59 9.31
N GLY A 27 -8.43 10.75 10.49
CA GLY A 27 -9.21 10.85 11.70
C GLY A 27 -9.56 9.52 12.34
N ARG A 28 -9.38 8.42 11.60
CA ARG A 28 -9.64 7.08 12.12
C ARG A 28 -8.37 6.27 12.26
N ALA A 29 -7.40 6.52 11.39
CA ALA A 29 -6.11 5.85 11.45
C ALA A 29 -5.05 6.85 11.04
N GLY A 30 -3.92 6.82 11.75
CA GLY A 30 -2.81 7.69 11.40
C GLY A 30 -2.13 7.24 10.13
N THR A 31 -1.43 8.16 9.48
CA THR A 31 -0.73 7.87 8.24
C THR A 31 0.26 6.73 8.42
N LEU A 32 1.00 6.72 9.52
CA LEU A 32 1.98 5.66 9.74
C LEU A 32 1.32 4.29 9.88
N THR A 33 0.15 4.25 10.50
CA THR A 33 -0.59 3.01 10.60
C THR A 33 -1.00 2.52 9.23
N VAL A 34 -1.47 3.41 8.38
CA VAL A 34 -1.85 3.06 7.01
C VAL A 34 -0.64 2.56 6.23
N VAL A 35 0.48 3.27 6.34
CA VAL A 35 1.70 2.87 5.62
C VAL A 35 2.17 1.49 6.06
N SER A 36 2.21 1.26 7.36
CA SER A 36 2.67 -0.01 7.90
C SER A 36 1.79 -1.16 7.42
N LEU A 37 0.48 -0.95 7.48
CA LEU A 37 -0.46 -1.99 7.09
C LEU A 37 -0.41 -2.25 5.59
N VAL A 38 -0.26 -1.20 4.79
CA VAL A 38 -0.16 -1.36 3.34
C VAL A 38 1.09 -2.14 2.98
N ARG A 39 2.20 -1.88 3.65
CA ARG A 39 3.43 -2.62 3.37
C ARG A 39 3.28 -4.09 3.70
N THR A 40 2.64 -4.39 4.80
CA THR A 40 2.39 -5.79 5.16
C THR A 40 1.52 -6.47 4.11
N CYS A 41 0.48 -5.79 3.66
CA CYS A 41 -0.38 -6.35 2.62
C CYS A 41 0.40 -6.58 1.34
N ARG A 42 1.29 -5.67 0.98
CA ARG A 42 2.11 -5.82 -0.21
C ARG A 42 2.97 -7.06 -0.13
N GLU A 43 3.56 -7.31 1.04
CA GLU A 43 4.39 -8.49 1.21
C GLU A 43 3.58 -9.76 1.06
N GLN A 44 2.37 -9.75 1.55
CA GLN A 44 1.51 -10.93 1.46
C GLN A 44 1.03 -11.21 0.05
N LEU A 45 1.16 -10.24 -0.83
CA LEU A 45 0.75 -10.39 -2.22
C LEU A 45 1.94 -10.55 -3.14
N SER A 46 3.04 -11.10 -2.65
CA SER A 46 4.28 -11.18 -3.41
C SER A 46 4.16 -12.00 -4.70
N GLY A 47 3.21 -12.90 -4.78
CA GLY A 47 3.01 -13.69 -5.98
C GLY A 47 2.07 -13.09 -7.01
N VAL A 48 1.55 -11.92 -6.75
CA VAL A 48 0.58 -11.27 -7.63
C VAL A 48 1.30 -10.52 -8.74
N PRO A 49 0.83 -10.60 -9.99
CA PRO A 49 1.45 -9.83 -11.06
C PRO A 49 1.45 -8.34 -10.78
N GLU A 50 2.50 -7.68 -11.24
CA GLU A 50 2.67 -6.26 -10.96
C GLU A 50 1.52 -5.41 -11.45
N THR A 51 0.90 -5.81 -12.55
CA THR A 51 -0.21 -5.04 -13.10
C THR A 51 -1.43 -5.05 -12.18
N ALA A 52 -1.57 -6.09 -11.38
CA ALA A 52 -2.71 -6.21 -10.47
C ALA A 52 -2.39 -5.75 -9.05
N LEU A 53 -1.11 -5.55 -8.74
CA LEU A 53 -0.70 -5.25 -7.39
C LEU A 53 -1.33 -4.00 -6.80
N PRO A 54 -1.34 -2.85 -7.51
CA PRO A 54 -1.86 -1.65 -6.87
C PRO A 54 -3.30 -1.79 -6.40
N GLU A 55 -4.13 -2.39 -7.24
CA GLU A 55 -5.52 -2.57 -6.89
C GLU A 55 -5.69 -3.58 -5.77
N MET A 56 -4.95 -4.68 -5.82
CA MET A 56 -5.09 -5.71 -4.82
C MET A 56 -4.54 -5.29 -3.48
N VAL A 57 -3.45 -4.54 -3.47
CA VAL A 57 -2.90 -4.02 -2.23
C VAL A 57 -3.91 -3.07 -1.58
N GLU A 58 -4.48 -2.19 -2.38
CA GLU A 58 -5.45 -1.24 -1.85
C GLU A 58 -6.68 -1.96 -1.29
N ARG A 59 -7.17 -2.95 -2.00
CA ARG A 59 -8.36 -3.68 -1.57
C ARG A 59 -8.11 -4.45 -0.28
N LEU A 60 -6.98 -5.13 -0.21
CA LEU A 60 -6.65 -5.89 0.98
C LEU A 60 -6.43 -4.97 2.17
N ALA A 61 -5.73 -3.87 1.95
CA ALA A 61 -5.47 -2.92 3.02
C ALA A 61 -6.76 -2.30 3.55
N ARG A 62 -7.67 -1.94 2.65
CA ARG A 62 -8.95 -1.38 3.07
C ARG A 62 -9.72 -2.38 3.92
N GLN A 63 -9.72 -3.64 3.49
CA GLN A 63 -10.40 -4.68 4.22
C GLN A 63 -9.83 -4.84 5.63
N ARG A 64 -8.51 -4.78 5.74
CA ARG A 64 -7.87 -4.92 7.03
C ARG A 64 -8.05 -3.71 7.91
N LEU A 65 -8.01 -2.51 7.34
CA LEU A 65 -8.26 -1.31 8.11
C LEU A 65 -9.68 -1.33 8.68
N ASP A 66 -10.64 -1.70 7.86
CA ASP A 66 -12.01 -1.75 8.33
C ASP A 66 -12.20 -2.80 9.43
N ALA A 67 -11.42 -3.86 9.39
CA ALA A 67 -11.53 -4.90 10.40
C ALA A 67 -10.97 -4.47 11.75
N VAL A 68 -9.96 -3.61 11.77
CA VAL A 68 -9.35 -3.20 13.03
C VAL A 68 -9.89 -1.87 13.56
N LEU A 69 -10.60 -1.14 12.76
CA LEU A 69 -11.21 0.11 13.18
C LEU A 69 -12.68 -0.07 13.46
#